data_03a2069b708d8be581620548bb391dcf
#
_entry.id   03a2069b708d8be581620548bb391dcf
#
_cell.length_a   1.000
_cell.length_b   1.000
_cell.length_c   1.000
_cell.angle_alpha   90.00
_cell.angle_beta   90.00
_cell.angle_gamma   90.00
#
_symmetry.space_group_name_H-M   'P 1'
#
loop_
_entity.id
_entity.type
_entity.pdbx_description
1 polymer ?
#
loop_
_entity_poly.entity_id
_entity_poly.type
_entity_poly.pdbx_seq_one_letter_code
_entity_poly.pdbx_strand_id
1 'polypeptide(L)'
;MGIATVVSRSIGFVRVLVVAAVLGTTYLGNAFGSSNAVSNVIFELVAAGALSAVLVPTLVEQLDRNNSAEAERLAGRILGVALVVLGAVALVGIVLAPQIARLLTAGVTPEVIAERQIELSTFLLRFMIPQIIFYAVAAVAIAVLYAKRRLTATALAPIGLTIGIVAAMVVFRITAGPDPGLVLSTEERLVLALGATFGVILFMAIPLVALRRIGFRLVPQWGRHDPAVRKVLGLSGWAILQHSMIGLLLVGAIIVGNSVEGGTIAYQTAWVFFLAPYAILGAPVQAAILPDLARQSAQPKHFSASLKWALNANAVVLVPAGAFLVAAAIPIMEVAAFGQATQANGVNLLATALASLALGIYTYGAFLLMARAYYALGDSRTPALVSLTSALVGLAIMILGGVLYSGTTTVAFLGFGFSGAYLFGSLVLWVKLRRRTGDGLFPSSLFPSLVVAVPLALAVWGTFELLGPQPRGVTAVVLVTSGLVAAGIYVLGLRVFRIAPSLNPEYPQVDSGGN
;
A
#
# COMPACT_ATOMS: atom_id res chain seq x y z
N MET A 1 -17.57 -1.03 12.54
CA MET A 1 -16.67 -0.93 11.38
C MET A 1 -15.21 -0.70 11.81
N GLY A 2 -14.88 0.31 12.61
CA GLY A 2 -13.51 0.59 13.03
C GLY A 2 -12.76 -0.60 13.63
N ILE A 3 -13.37 -1.28 14.60
CA ILE A 3 -12.77 -2.47 15.24
C ILE A 3 -12.47 -3.57 14.21
N ALA A 4 -13.41 -3.88 13.31
CA ALA A 4 -13.22 -4.90 12.28
C ALA A 4 -12.06 -4.53 11.32
N THR A 5 -11.90 -3.25 11.00
CA THR A 5 -10.79 -2.75 10.17
C THR A 5 -9.46 -2.86 10.90
N VAL A 6 -9.40 -2.50 12.19
CA VAL A 6 -8.19 -2.63 13.00
C VAL A 6 -7.78 -4.10 13.12
N VAL A 7 -8.71 -4.98 13.48
CA VAL A 7 -8.46 -6.43 13.60
C VAL A 7 -7.95 -7.00 12.27
N SER A 8 -8.62 -6.67 11.16
CA SER A 8 -8.25 -7.17 9.83
C SER A 8 -6.85 -6.69 9.40
N ARG A 9 -6.49 -5.43 9.70
CA ARG A 9 -5.14 -4.89 9.41
C ARG A 9 -4.07 -5.54 10.29
N SER A 10 -4.34 -5.74 11.59
CA SER A 10 -3.42 -6.43 12.50
C SER A 10 -3.18 -7.88 12.06
N ILE A 11 -4.22 -8.59 11.63
CA ILE A 11 -4.11 -9.94 11.10
C ILE A 11 -3.33 -9.95 9.78
N GLY A 12 -3.55 -8.96 8.90
CA GLY A 12 -2.76 -8.80 7.66
C GLY A 12 -1.27 -8.53 7.93
N PHE A 13 -0.95 -7.81 9.01
CA PHE A 13 0.41 -7.59 9.48
C PHE A 13 1.08 -8.92 9.91
N VAL A 14 0.38 -9.75 10.69
CA VAL A 14 0.87 -11.08 11.09
C VAL A 14 1.20 -11.95 9.88
N ARG A 15 0.40 -11.92 8.82
CA ARG A 15 0.66 -12.66 7.58
C ARG A 15 2.03 -12.36 6.99
N VAL A 16 2.39 -11.08 6.88
CA VAL A 16 3.68 -10.67 6.28
C VAL A 16 4.84 -11.15 7.14
N LEU A 17 4.71 -11.05 8.46
CA LEU A 17 5.72 -11.56 9.38
C LEU A 17 5.86 -13.09 9.31
N VAL A 18 4.75 -13.82 9.18
CA VAL A 18 4.79 -15.30 9.04
C VAL A 18 5.44 -15.70 7.72
N VAL A 19 5.13 -15.02 6.61
CA VAL A 19 5.80 -15.26 5.32
C VAL A 19 7.31 -15.03 5.45
N ALA A 20 7.73 -13.91 6.02
CA ALA A 20 9.14 -13.62 6.25
C ALA A 20 9.81 -14.62 7.21
N ALA A 21 9.07 -15.09 8.22
CA ALA A 21 9.59 -16.07 9.19
C ALA A 21 9.80 -17.47 8.60
N VAL A 22 8.97 -17.87 7.65
CA VAL A 22 9.00 -19.21 7.03
C VAL A 22 9.93 -19.26 5.84
N LEU A 23 9.83 -18.27 4.94
CA LEU A 23 10.61 -18.23 3.70
C LEU A 23 11.94 -17.47 3.84
N GLY A 24 12.07 -16.66 4.89
CA GLY A 24 13.26 -15.88 5.20
C GLY A 24 13.50 -14.71 4.25
N THR A 25 14.56 -13.96 4.56
CA THR A 25 15.17 -12.99 3.65
C THR A 25 16.12 -13.73 2.69
N THR A 26 15.54 -14.58 1.85
CA THR A 26 16.22 -15.51 0.94
C THR A 26 15.73 -15.33 -0.49
N TYR A 27 16.40 -15.96 -1.46
CA TYR A 27 15.90 -16.00 -2.85
C TYR A 27 14.58 -16.76 -2.98
N LEU A 28 14.27 -17.72 -2.09
CA LEU A 28 12.97 -18.38 -2.02
C LEU A 28 11.88 -17.37 -1.62
N GLY A 29 12.15 -16.57 -0.59
CA GLY A 29 11.26 -15.49 -0.18
C GLY A 29 11.03 -14.48 -1.31
N ASN A 30 12.10 -14.10 -2.03
CA ASN A 30 12.00 -13.23 -3.20
C ASN A 30 11.11 -13.83 -4.29
N ALA A 31 11.30 -15.11 -4.64
CA ALA A 31 10.51 -15.80 -5.67
C ALA A 31 9.02 -15.83 -5.33
N PHE A 32 8.68 -16.19 -4.10
CA PHE A 32 7.29 -16.19 -3.61
C PHE A 32 6.70 -14.79 -3.56
N GLY A 33 7.41 -13.84 -2.93
CA GLY A 33 6.97 -12.46 -2.78
C GLY A 33 6.73 -11.77 -4.12
N SER A 34 7.65 -11.94 -5.08
CA SER A 34 7.55 -11.41 -6.44
C SER A 34 6.35 -12.00 -7.18
N SER A 35 6.22 -13.32 -7.17
CA SER A 35 5.13 -14.02 -7.89
C SER A 35 3.76 -13.65 -7.34
N ASN A 36 3.62 -13.55 -6.02
CA ASN A 36 2.37 -13.13 -5.38
C ASN A 36 2.04 -11.64 -5.65
N ALA A 37 3.06 -10.77 -5.72
CA ALA A 37 2.87 -9.36 -6.00
C ALA A 37 2.39 -9.08 -7.42
N VAL A 38 2.81 -9.87 -8.43
CA VAL A 38 2.35 -9.71 -9.82
C VAL A 38 0.82 -9.76 -9.92
N SER A 39 0.19 -10.74 -9.27
CA SER A 39 -1.26 -10.88 -9.27
C SER A 39 -1.96 -9.69 -8.61
N ASN A 40 -1.40 -9.19 -7.51
CA ASN A 40 -1.92 -8.02 -6.81
C ASN A 40 -1.79 -6.73 -7.66
N VAL A 41 -0.65 -6.53 -8.32
CA VAL A 41 -0.42 -5.36 -9.20
C VAL A 41 -1.39 -5.38 -10.38
N ILE A 42 -1.54 -6.52 -11.05
CA ILE A 42 -2.49 -6.65 -12.17
C ILE A 42 -3.91 -6.33 -11.69
N PHE A 43 -4.29 -6.85 -10.53
CA PHE A 43 -5.60 -6.57 -9.94
C PHE A 43 -5.78 -5.08 -9.60
N GLU A 44 -4.81 -4.44 -8.96
CA GLU A 44 -4.88 -3.02 -8.61
C GLU A 44 -4.97 -2.14 -9.85
N LEU A 45 -4.20 -2.42 -10.88
CA LEU A 45 -4.23 -1.64 -12.12
C LEU A 45 -5.58 -1.71 -12.83
N VAL A 46 -6.19 -2.89 -12.86
CA VAL A 46 -7.41 -3.13 -13.66
C VAL A 46 -8.69 -2.94 -12.84
N ALA A 47 -8.69 -3.35 -11.58
CA ALA A 47 -9.90 -3.43 -10.78
C ALA A 47 -10.10 -2.27 -9.80
N ALA A 48 -9.05 -1.83 -9.10
CA ALA A 48 -9.20 -0.82 -8.05
C ALA A 48 -9.57 0.56 -8.61
N GLY A 49 -8.96 0.95 -9.74
CA GLY A 49 -9.26 2.23 -10.39
C GLY A 49 -10.67 2.27 -11.00
N ALA A 50 -11.07 1.20 -11.68
CA ALA A 50 -12.33 1.14 -12.42
C ALA A 50 -13.55 0.86 -11.54
N LEU A 51 -13.42 -0.09 -10.62
CA LEU A 51 -14.56 -0.64 -9.89
C LEU A 51 -14.99 0.26 -8.72
N SER A 52 -14.07 0.81 -7.94
CA SER A 52 -14.44 1.56 -6.74
C SER A 52 -14.90 3.00 -7.03
N ALA A 53 -14.26 3.72 -7.96
CA ALA A 53 -14.56 5.12 -8.22
C ALA A 53 -15.88 5.34 -8.99
N VAL A 54 -16.28 4.39 -9.82
CA VAL A 54 -17.43 4.54 -10.72
C VAL A 54 -18.55 3.55 -10.41
N LEU A 55 -18.22 2.31 -10.06
CA LEU A 55 -19.24 1.28 -9.82
C LEU A 55 -20.07 1.58 -8.56
N VAL A 56 -19.43 2.00 -7.46
CA VAL A 56 -20.16 2.26 -6.21
C VAL A 56 -21.19 3.38 -6.38
N PRO A 57 -20.87 4.58 -6.91
CA PRO A 57 -21.87 5.62 -7.14
C PRO A 57 -23.00 5.19 -8.07
N THR A 58 -22.68 4.47 -9.16
CA THR A 58 -23.70 4.00 -10.11
C THR A 58 -24.63 2.96 -9.49
N LEU A 59 -24.10 2.08 -8.64
CA LEU A 59 -24.94 1.12 -7.88
C LEU A 59 -25.81 1.83 -6.84
N VAL A 60 -25.30 2.84 -6.14
CA VAL A 60 -26.07 3.63 -5.18
C VAL A 60 -27.23 4.31 -5.89
N GLU A 61 -27.01 4.93 -7.05
CA GLU A 61 -28.06 5.57 -7.85
C GLU A 61 -29.19 4.60 -8.21
N GLN A 62 -28.87 3.35 -8.61
CA GLN A 62 -29.89 2.34 -8.92
C GLN A 62 -30.64 1.84 -7.67
N LEU A 63 -29.92 1.67 -6.56
CA LEU A 63 -30.50 1.23 -5.30
C LEU A 63 -31.40 2.29 -4.67
N ASP A 64 -31.04 3.56 -4.77
CA ASP A 64 -31.86 4.69 -4.27
C ASP A 64 -33.17 4.85 -5.05
N ARG A 65 -33.19 4.41 -6.32
CA ARG A 65 -34.42 4.32 -7.15
C ARG A 65 -35.27 3.08 -6.84
N ASN A 66 -34.97 2.32 -5.78
CA ASN A 66 -35.59 1.06 -5.39
C ASN A 66 -35.57 -0.02 -6.49
N ASN A 67 -34.63 0.06 -7.42
CA ASN A 67 -34.48 -0.89 -8.52
C ASN A 67 -33.35 -1.91 -8.24
N SER A 68 -33.59 -2.78 -7.23
CA SER A 68 -32.60 -3.79 -6.86
C SER A 68 -32.32 -4.80 -7.98
N ALA A 69 -33.31 -5.12 -8.82
CA ALA A 69 -33.15 -6.02 -9.95
C ALA A 69 -32.19 -5.43 -11.02
N GLU A 70 -32.25 -4.12 -11.30
CA GLU A 70 -31.34 -3.48 -12.23
C GLU A 70 -29.93 -3.33 -11.64
N ALA A 71 -29.83 -3.08 -10.33
CA ALA A 71 -28.55 -3.10 -9.63
C ALA A 71 -27.87 -4.50 -9.71
N GLU A 72 -28.62 -5.59 -9.60
CA GLU A 72 -28.13 -6.96 -9.78
C GLU A 72 -27.66 -7.21 -11.22
N ARG A 73 -28.45 -6.76 -12.22
CA ARG A 73 -28.10 -6.88 -13.63
C ARG A 73 -26.83 -6.08 -13.96
N LEU A 74 -26.75 -4.84 -13.48
CA LEU A 74 -25.59 -3.98 -13.70
C LEU A 74 -24.32 -4.58 -13.08
N ALA A 75 -24.38 -5.02 -11.82
CA ALA A 75 -23.27 -5.69 -11.16
C ALA A 75 -22.88 -6.98 -11.91
N GLY A 76 -23.86 -7.76 -12.38
CA GLY A 76 -23.64 -8.96 -13.18
C GLY A 76 -22.97 -8.67 -14.53
N ARG A 77 -23.37 -7.61 -15.25
CA ARG A 77 -22.78 -7.19 -16.53
C ARG A 77 -21.34 -6.72 -16.36
N ILE A 78 -21.07 -5.92 -15.31
CA ILE A 78 -19.70 -5.48 -15.01
C ILE A 78 -18.84 -6.67 -14.64
N LEU A 79 -19.33 -7.58 -13.80
CA LEU A 79 -18.62 -8.81 -13.47
C LEU A 79 -18.33 -9.66 -14.71
N GLY A 80 -19.32 -9.84 -15.59
CA GLY A 80 -19.14 -10.63 -16.82
C GLY A 80 -18.07 -10.06 -17.74
N VAL A 81 -18.04 -8.73 -17.95
CA VAL A 81 -16.99 -8.06 -18.72
C VAL A 81 -15.64 -8.18 -18.01
N ALA A 82 -15.58 -7.97 -16.68
CA ALA A 82 -14.35 -8.09 -15.90
C ALA A 82 -13.77 -9.52 -15.98
N LEU A 83 -14.61 -10.55 -15.87
CA LEU A 83 -14.18 -11.95 -15.97
C LEU A 83 -13.59 -12.30 -17.34
N VAL A 84 -14.19 -11.80 -18.42
CA VAL A 84 -13.66 -12.02 -19.77
C VAL A 84 -12.33 -11.29 -19.97
N VAL A 85 -12.25 -10.03 -19.60
CA VAL A 85 -11.01 -9.22 -19.76
C VAL A 85 -9.90 -9.79 -18.90
N LEU A 86 -10.15 -10.01 -17.61
CA LEU A 86 -9.14 -10.53 -16.68
C LEU A 86 -8.83 -12.00 -16.94
N GLY A 87 -9.79 -12.77 -17.42
CA GLY A 87 -9.56 -14.14 -17.91
C GLY A 87 -8.59 -14.16 -19.09
N ALA A 88 -8.77 -13.26 -20.06
CA ALA A 88 -7.84 -13.12 -21.18
C ALA A 88 -6.44 -12.67 -20.70
N VAL A 89 -6.37 -11.68 -19.79
CA VAL A 89 -5.12 -11.23 -19.16
C VAL A 89 -4.44 -12.39 -18.40
N ALA A 90 -5.23 -13.21 -17.67
CA ALA A 90 -4.70 -14.37 -16.98
C ALA A 90 -4.11 -15.41 -17.94
N LEU A 91 -4.80 -15.73 -19.03
CA LEU A 91 -4.31 -16.66 -20.05
C LEU A 91 -3.00 -16.17 -20.68
N VAL A 92 -2.96 -14.90 -21.09
CA VAL A 92 -1.73 -14.28 -21.61
C VAL A 92 -0.62 -14.30 -20.56
N GLY A 93 -0.94 -13.95 -19.30
CA GLY A 93 0.03 -13.97 -18.21
C GLY A 93 0.59 -15.36 -17.90
N ILE A 94 -0.24 -16.42 -17.98
CA ILE A 94 0.22 -17.82 -17.82
C ILE A 94 1.21 -18.19 -18.93
N VAL A 95 0.92 -17.82 -20.18
CA VAL A 95 1.81 -18.07 -21.33
C VAL A 95 3.11 -17.28 -21.19
N LEU A 96 3.01 -16.03 -20.75
CA LEU A 96 4.16 -15.14 -20.55
C LEU A 96 4.85 -15.32 -19.19
N ALA A 97 4.42 -16.27 -18.35
CA ALA A 97 5.00 -16.47 -17.02
C ALA A 97 6.54 -16.67 -17.04
N PRO A 98 7.14 -17.41 -17.98
CA PRO A 98 8.61 -17.52 -18.05
C PRO A 98 9.29 -16.18 -18.38
N GLN A 99 8.70 -15.35 -19.25
CA GLN A 99 9.23 -14.04 -19.61
C GLN A 99 9.10 -13.05 -18.45
N ILE A 100 7.96 -13.10 -17.75
CA ILE A 100 7.74 -12.31 -16.53
C ILE A 100 8.76 -12.71 -15.46
N ALA A 101 8.97 -14.02 -15.23
CA ALA A 101 9.97 -14.49 -14.28
C ALA A 101 11.39 -14.01 -14.63
N ARG A 102 11.80 -14.10 -15.91
CA ARG A 102 13.10 -13.57 -16.39
C ARG A 102 13.23 -12.06 -16.14
N LEU A 103 12.18 -11.29 -16.41
CA LEU A 103 12.18 -9.85 -16.15
C LEU A 103 12.34 -9.55 -14.65
N LEU A 104 11.61 -10.27 -13.79
CA LEU A 104 11.67 -10.08 -12.35
C LEU A 104 13.04 -10.47 -11.75
N THR A 105 13.79 -11.35 -12.42
CA THR A 105 15.11 -11.83 -11.95
C THR A 105 16.28 -11.26 -12.75
N ALA A 106 16.06 -10.22 -13.55
CA ALA A 106 17.05 -9.69 -14.50
C ALA A 106 18.39 -9.24 -13.88
N GLY A 107 18.44 -8.94 -12.56
CA GLY A 107 19.67 -8.55 -11.85
C GLY A 107 20.24 -9.63 -10.93
N VAL A 108 19.68 -10.84 -10.94
CA VAL A 108 20.12 -11.91 -10.03
C VAL A 108 21.44 -12.53 -10.51
N THR A 109 22.40 -12.65 -9.59
CA THR A 109 23.69 -13.30 -9.80
C THR A 109 24.01 -14.21 -8.63
N PRO A 110 24.72 -15.35 -8.81
CA PRO A 110 25.20 -15.93 -10.07
C PRO A 110 24.07 -16.55 -10.92
N GLU A 111 24.35 -16.83 -12.20
CA GLU A 111 23.37 -17.34 -13.18
C GLU A 111 22.63 -18.60 -12.71
N VAL A 112 23.30 -19.52 -12.03
CA VAL A 112 22.68 -20.73 -11.46
C VAL A 112 21.55 -20.41 -10.48
N ILE A 113 21.69 -19.35 -9.68
CA ILE A 113 20.63 -18.91 -8.77
C ILE A 113 19.50 -18.27 -9.57
N ALA A 114 19.83 -17.43 -10.57
CA ALA A 114 18.84 -16.82 -11.47
C ALA A 114 17.98 -17.87 -12.18
N GLU A 115 18.58 -18.91 -12.76
CA GLU A 115 17.86 -20.00 -13.43
C GLU A 115 16.88 -20.72 -12.49
N ARG A 116 17.35 -21.09 -11.29
CA ARG A 116 16.50 -21.75 -10.28
C ARG A 116 15.35 -20.85 -9.83
N GLN A 117 15.62 -19.55 -9.63
CA GLN A 117 14.60 -18.59 -9.25
C GLN A 117 13.60 -18.36 -10.40
N ILE A 118 14.05 -18.32 -11.67
CA ILE A 118 13.18 -18.25 -12.86
C ILE A 118 12.26 -19.47 -12.93
N GLU A 119 12.81 -20.68 -12.73
CA GLU A 119 12.02 -21.92 -12.76
C GLU A 119 10.92 -21.90 -11.70
N LEU A 120 11.28 -21.61 -10.43
CA LEU A 120 10.34 -21.56 -9.34
C LEU A 120 9.30 -20.44 -9.54
N SER A 121 9.74 -19.23 -9.90
CA SER A 121 8.84 -18.10 -10.13
C SER A 121 7.88 -18.36 -11.29
N THR A 122 8.35 -19.01 -12.37
CA THR A 122 7.50 -19.42 -13.49
C THR A 122 6.40 -20.38 -13.04
N PHE A 123 6.75 -21.36 -12.22
CA PHE A 123 5.79 -22.30 -11.64
C PHE A 123 4.76 -21.55 -10.78
N LEU A 124 5.22 -20.74 -9.84
CA LEU A 124 4.33 -19.97 -8.96
C LEU A 124 3.42 -19.01 -9.73
N LEU A 125 3.94 -18.28 -10.71
CA LEU A 125 3.18 -17.34 -11.53
C LEU A 125 2.04 -18.02 -12.30
N ARG A 126 2.26 -19.23 -12.83
CA ARG A 126 1.21 -19.98 -13.56
C ARG A 126 -0.01 -20.29 -12.68
N PHE A 127 0.18 -20.49 -11.39
CA PHE A 127 -0.90 -20.73 -10.41
C PHE A 127 -1.43 -19.44 -9.76
N MET A 128 -0.58 -18.42 -9.62
CA MET A 128 -0.96 -17.19 -8.92
C MET A 128 -1.60 -16.14 -9.84
N ILE A 129 -1.22 -16.06 -11.13
CA ILE A 129 -1.85 -15.11 -12.07
C ILE A 129 -3.37 -15.34 -12.20
N PRO A 130 -3.90 -16.56 -12.27
CA PRO A 130 -5.35 -16.80 -12.28
C PRO A 130 -6.12 -16.24 -11.08
N GLN A 131 -5.44 -15.92 -9.98
CA GLN A 131 -6.06 -15.30 -8.79
C GLN A 131 -6.76 -13.97 -9.11
N ILE A 132 -6.35 -13.27 -10.18
CA ILE A 132 -6.98 -12.01 -10.61
C ILE A 132 -8.47 -12.17 -10.90
N ILE A 133 -8.90 -13.36 -11.31
CA ILE A 133 -10.32 -13.69 -11.55
C ILE A 133 -11.09 -13.68 -10.22
N PHE A 134 -10.54 -14.29 -9.17
CA PHE A 134 -11.16 -14.30 -7.85
C PHE A 134 -11.18 -12.90 -7.22
N TYR A 135 -10.12 -12.12 -7.41
CA TYR A 135 -10.08 -10.73 -7.00
C TYR A 135 -11.15 -9.88 -7.70
N ALA A 136 -11.42 -10.11 -8.99
CA ALA A 136 -12.48 -9.41 -9.72
C ALA A 136 -13.87 -9.68 -9.12
N VAL A 137 -14.18 -10.94 -8.82
CA VAL A 137 -15.43 -11.32 -8.15
C VAL A 137 -15.54 -10.63 -6.78
N ALA A 138 -14.46 -10.68 -5.99
CA ALA A 138 -14.40 -10.03 -4.68
C ALA A 138 -14.64 -8.53 -4.77
N ALA A 139 -14.01 -7.84 -5.74
CA ALA A 139 -14.12 -6.39 -5.90
C ALA A 139 -15.53 -5.94 -6.25
N VAL A 140 -16.22 -6.65 -7.17
CA VAL A 140 -17.62 -6.36 -7.49
C VAL A 140 -18.52 -6.63 -6.28
N ALA A 141 -18.31 -7.74 -5.56
CA ALA A 141 -19.05 -8.06 -4.35
C ALA A 141 -18.86 -6.99 -3.26
N ILE A 142 -17.63 -6.55 -3.04
CA ILE A 142 -17.28 -5.46 -2.11
C ILE A 142 -17.94 -4.15 -2.52
N ALA A 143 -17.95 -3.79 -3.81
CA ALA A 143 -18.59 -2.56 -4.30
C ALA A 143 -20.10 -2.56 -4.04
N VAL A 144 -20.78 -3.69 -4.26
CA VAL A 144 -22.21 -3.84 -3.93
C VAL A 144 -22.44 -3.72 -2.43
N LEU A 145 -21.60 -4.33 -1.59
CA LEU A 145 -21.70 -4.22 -0.13
C LEU A 145 -21.49 -2.79 0.36
N TYR A 146 -20.57 -2.03 -0.25
CA TYR A 146 -20.40 -0.59 0.01
C TYR A 146 -21.67 0.18 -0.36
N ALA A 147 -22.23 -0.05 -1.54
CA ALA A 147 -23.47 0.61 -1.98
C ALA A 147 -24.65 0.31 -1.04
N LYS A 148 -24.72 -0.93 -0.53
CA LYS A 148 -25.73 -1.34 0.46
C LYS A 148 -25.38 -0.99 1.92
N ARG A 149 -24.30 -0.23 2.16
CA ARG A 149 -23.79 0.18 3.50
C ARG A 149 -23.48 -1.01 4.44
N ARG A 150 -23.18 -2.20 3.89
CA ARG A 150 -22.83 -3.42 4.65
C ARG A 150 -21.32 -3.57 4.78
N LEU A 151 -20.70 -2.68 5.55
CA LEU A 151 -19.25 -2.46 5.57
C LEU A 151 -18.47 -3.51 6.38
N THR A 152 -19.12 -4.29 7.26
CA THR A 152 -18.41 -5.24 8.13
C THR A 152 -17.77 -6.38 7.33
N ALA A 153 -18.50 -6.95 6.38
CA ALA A 153 -17.99 -8.05 5.56
C ALA A 153 -16.83 -7.61 4.66
N THR A 154 -16.87 -6.37 4.15
CA THR A 154 -15.77 -5.79 3.36
C THR A 154 -14.50 -5.61 4.19
N ALA A 155 -14.66 -5.19 5.46
CA ALA A 155 -13.54 -5.03 6.39
C ALA A 155 -12.93 -6.39 6.81
N LEU A 156 -13.72 -7.46 6.82
CA LEU A 156 -13.26 -8.81 7.21
C LEU A 156 -12.68 -9.63 6.05
N ALA A 157 -12.91 -9.24 4.79
CA ALA A 157 -12.42 -9.97 3.63
C ALA A 157 -10.90 -10.27 3.67
N PRO A 158 -10.00 -9.32 4.04
CA PRO A 158 -8.55 -9.59 4.11
C PRO A 158 -8.16 -10.68 5.11
N ILE A 159 -9.01 -11.00 6.09
CA ILE A 159 -8.76 -12.10 7.04
C ILE A 159 -8.72 -13.44 6.30
N GLY A 160 -9.60 -13.65 5.31
CA GLY A 160 -9.60 -14.87 4.49
C GLY A 160 -8.26 -15.07 3.78
N LEU A 161 -7.72 -14.00 3.16
CA LEU A 161 -6.39 -14.04 2.53
C LEU A 161 -5.29 -14.43 3.52
N THR A 162 -5.36 -13.86 4.72
CA THR A 162 -4.36 -14.16 5.76
C THR A 162 -4.44 -15.59 6.23
N ILE A 163 -5.64 -16.11 6.50
CA ILE A 163 -5.84 -17.49 6.94
C ILE A 163 -5.25 -18.47 5.92
N GLY A 164 -5.56 -18.28 4.62
CA GLY A 164 -5.06 -19.17 3.57
C GLY A 164 -3.55 -19.15 3.44
N ILE A 165 -2.92 -17.97 3.42
CA ILE A 165 -1.46 -17.85 3.29
C ILE A 165 -0.75 -18.36 4.56
N VAL A 166 -1.24 -18.03 5.75
CA VAL A 166 -0.63 -18.51 7.00
C VAL A 166 -0.74 -20.04 7.10
N ALA A 167 -1.89 -20.61 6.77
CA ALA A 167 -2.06 -22.06 6.73
C ALA A 167 -1.07 -22.71 5.75
N ALA A 168 -0.91 -22.15 4.56
CA ALA A 168 0.07 -22.61 3.57
C ALA A 168 1.51 -22.52 4.11
N MET A 169 1.88 -21.44 4.78
CA MET A 169 3.20 -21.29 5.39
C MET A 169 3.45 -22.34 6.48
N VAL A 170 2.45 -22.64 7.31
CA VAL A 170 2.55 -23.69 8.33
C VAL A 170 2.76 -25.06 7.69
N VAL A 171 1.94 -25.41 6.68
CA VAL A 171 2.09 -26.69 5.95
C VAL A 171 3.47 -26.75 5.27
N PHE A 172 3.87 -25.68 4.58
CA PHE A 172 5.18 -25.61 3.93
C PHE A 172 6.33 -25.79 4.93
N ARG A 173 6.25 -25.20 6.11
CA ARG A 173 7.25 -25.36 7.17
C ARG A 173 7.37 -26.80 7.67
N ILE A 174 6.24 -27.52 7.69
CA ILE A 174 6.22 -28.93 8.13
C ILE A 174 6.80 -29.83 7.03
N THR A 175 6.51 -29.56 5.74
CA THR A 175 6.93 -30.39 4.61
C THR A 175 8.37 -30.12 4.18
N ALA A 176 8.76 -28.85 4.06
CA ALA A 176 10.08 -28.44 3.56
C ALA A 176 11.17 -28.33 4.67
N GLY A 177 10.76 -28.40 5.93
CA GLY A 177 11.70 -28.33 7.07
C GLY A 177 12.18 -26.91 7.40
N PRO A 178 13.23 -26.80 8.21
CA PRO A 178 13.64 -25.53 8.82
C PRO A 178 14.39 -24.58 7.87
N ASP A 179 15.05 -25.05 6.85
CA ASP A 179 15.92 -24.26 5.95
C ASP A 179 15.69 -24.64 4.48
N PRO A 180 14.52 -24.30 3.92
CA PRO A 180 14.21 -24.61 2.53
C PRO A 180 15.00 -23.71 1.57
N GLY A 181 15.73 -24.35 0.64
CA GLY A 181 16.42 -23.65 -0.46
C GLY A 181 15.48 -23.37 -1.64
N LEU A 182 16.08 -22.92 -2.77
CA LEU A 182 15.33 -22.70 -4.03
C LEU A 182 14.88 -23.98 -4.72
N VAL A 183 15.54 -25.11 -4.41
CA VAL A 183 15.22 -26.41 -5.01
C VAL A 183 14.14 -27.08 -4.16
N LEU A 184 12.91 -26.99 -4.64
CA LEU A 184 11.74 -27.53 -3.97
C LEU A 184 11.17 -28.73 -4.73
N SER A 185 10.64 -29.69 -4.02
CA SER A 185 9.82 -30.77 -4.58
C SER A 185 8.54 -30.21 -5.20
N THR A 186 7.90 -30.99 -6.06
CA THR A 186 6.62 -30.59 -6.69
C THR A 186 5.54 -30.33 -5.64
N GLU A 187 5.51 -31.11 -4.57
CA GLU A 187 4.55 -30.96 -3.46
C GLU A 187 4.76 -29.63 -2.73
N GLU A 188 5.99 -29.27 -2.40
CA GLU A 188 6.34 -28.01 -1.73
C GLU A 188 5.98 -26.79 -2.60
N ARG A 189 6.28 -26.87 -3.90
CA ARG A 189 5.90 -25.83 -4.88
C ARG A 189 4.38 -25.66 -4.93
N LEU A 190 3.62 -26.78 -4.95
CA LEU A 190 2.16 -26.76 -4.95
C LEU A 190 1.58 -26.18 -3.65
N VAL A 191 2.15 -26.48 -2.49
CA VAL A 191 1.73 -25.92 -1.20
C VAL A 191 1.83 -24.39 -1.24
N LEU A 192 2.95 -23.84 -1.73
CA LEU A 192 3.12 -22.39 -1.86
C LEU A 192 2.13 -21.77 -2.86
N ALA A 193 2.00 -22.37 -4.04
CA ALA A 193 1.19 -21.85 -5.13
C ALA A 193 -0.32 -21.92 -4.82
N LEU A 194 -0.79 -23.11 -4.41
CA LEU A 194 -2.21 -23.34 -4.11
C LEU A 194 -2.63 -22.68 -2.79
N GLY A 195 -1.71 -22.62 -1.80
CA GLY A 195 -1.99 -21.97 -0.54
C GLY A 195 -2.23 -20.46 -0.70
N ALA A 196 -1.42 -19.77 -1.50
CA ALA A 196 -1.66 -18.37 -1.85
C ALA A 196 -3.00 -18.21 -2.59
N THR A 197 -3.28 -19.09 -3.55
CA THR A 197 -4.55 -19.07 -4.31
C THR A 197 -5.75 -19.34 -3.41
N PHE A 198 -5.64 -20.30 -2.49
CA PHE A 198 -6.70 -20.58 -1.50
C PHE A 198 -6.97 -19.37 -0.61
N GLY A 199 -5.93 -18.63 -0.21
CA GLY A 199 -6.11 -17.37 0.52
C GLY A 199 -6.96 -16.36 -0.24
N VAL A 200 -6.75 -16.22 -1.56
CA VAL A 200 -7.54 -15.32 -2.42
C VAL A 200 -8.98 -15.83 -2.58
N ILE A 201 -9.18 -17.14 -2.68
CA ILE A 201 -10.52 -17.74 -2.70
C ILE A 201 -11.27 -17.43 -1.40
N LEU A 202 -10.62 -17.55 -0.24
CA LEU A 202 -11.23 -17.18 1.04
C LEU A 202 -11.53 -15.67 1.13
N PHE A 203 -10.62 -14.83 0.62
CA PHE A 203 -10.84 -13.38 0.49
C PHE A 203 -12.10 -13.08 -0.31
N MET A 204 -12.32 -13.77 -1.44
CA MET A 204 -13.51 -13.64 -2.28
C MET A 204 -14.77 -14.21 -1.59
N ALA A 205 -14.65 -15.34 -0.90
CA ALA A 205 -15.79 -16.04 -0.32
C ALA A 205 -16.51 -15.21 0.74
N ILE A 206 -15.80 -14.45 1.57
CA ILE A 206 -16.37 -13.65 2.65
C ILE A 206 -17.40 -12.62 2.13
N PRO A 207 -17.05 -11.69 1.21
CA PRO A 207 -18.04 -10.75 0.65
C PRO A 207 -19.12 -11.44 -0.17
N LEU A 208 -18.81 -12.53 -0.87
CA LEU A 208 -19.78 -13.26 -1.67
C LEU A 208 -20.86 -13.95 -0.80
N VAL A 209 -20.46 -14.57 0.31
CA VAL A 209 -21.40 -15.14 1.30
C VAL A 209 -22.25 -14.02 1.92
N ALA A 210 -21.65 -12.87 2.25
CA ALA A 210 -22.39 -11.74 2.78
C ALA A 210 -23.45 -11.21 1.78
N LEU A 211 -23.13 -11.16 0.48
CA LEU A 211 -24.09 -10.81 -0.57
C LEU A 211 -25.26 -11.80 -0.64
N ARG A 212 -24.96 -13.11 -0.63
CA ARG A 212 -26.00 -14.15 -0.64
C ARG A 212 -26.92 -14.03 0.56
N ARG A 213 -26.39 -13.73 1.76
CA ARG A 213 -27.19 -13.56 2.98
C ARG A 213 -28.16 -12.38 2.95
N ILE A 214 -27.89 -11.36 2.16
CA ILE A 214 -28.78 -10.19 1.96
C ILE A 214 -29.67 -10.34 0.72
N GLY A 215 -29.70 -11.53 0.12
CA GLY A 215 -30.57 -11.86 -1.03
C GLY A 215 -30.11 -11.24 -2.35
N PHE A 216 -28.91 -10.67 -2.44
CA PHE A 216 -28.37 -10.10 -3.68
C PHE A 216 -27.74 -11.18 -4.55
N ARG A 217 -28.23 -11.33 -5.78
CA ARG A 217 -27.76 -12.34 -6.73
C ARG A 217 -26.71 -11.73 -7.68
N LEU A 218 -25.45 -12.12 -7.49
CA LEU A 218 -24.37 -11.73 -8.37
C LEU A 218 -24.14 -12.83 -9.41
N VAL A 219 -24.76 -12.70 -10.58
CA VAL A 219 -24.63 -13.64 -11.69
C VAL A 219 -23.95 -12.94 -12.86
N PRO A 220 -22.79 -13.45 -13.36
CA PRO A 220 -22.11 -12.85 -14.50
C PRO A 220 -23.00 -12.79 -15.73
N GLN A 221 -23.07 -11.64 -16.40
CA GLN A 221 -23.85 -11.41 -17.61
C GLN A 221 -22.99 -10.65 -18.61
N TRP A 222 -23.18 -10.92 -19.90
CA TRP A 222 -22.51 -10.16 -20.93
C TRP A 222 -23.14 -8.78 -21.11
N GLY A 223 -22.37 -7.72 -20.98
CA GLY A 223 -22.90 -6.35 -20.97
C GLY A 223 -22.00 -5.29 -21.64
N ARG A 224 -21.12 -5.67 -22.60
CA ARG A 224 -20.17 -4.74 -23.24
C ARG A 224 -20.82 -3.51 -23.88
N HIS A 225 -22.05 -3.63 -24.37
CA HIS A 225 -22.77 -2.54 -25.04
C HIS A 225 -23.62 -1.69 -24.10
N ASP A 226 -23.71 -2.06 -22.83
CA ASP A 226 -24.45 -1.29 -21.82
C ASP A 226 -23.81 0.10 -21.62
N PRO A 227 -24.60 1.20 -21.71
CA PRO A 227 -24.07 2.55 -21.51
C PRO A 227 -23.43 2.76 -20.13
N ALA A 228 -23.94 2.14 -19.08
CA ALA A 228 -23.38 2.23 -17.74
C ALA A 228 -22.03 1.51 -17.66
N VAL A 229 -21.90 0.33 -18.29
CA VAL A 229 -20.62 -0.40 -18.38
C VAL A 229 -19.58 0.42 -19.18
N ARG A 230 -19.98 1.02 -20.31
CA ARG A 230 -19.09 1.89 -21.10
C ARG A 230 -18.64 3.12 -20.31
N LYS A 231 -19.55 3.73 -19.53
CA LYS A 231 -19.23 4.85 -18.64
C LYS A 231 -18.18 4.44 -17.60
N VAL A 232 -18.36 3.26 -16.96
CA VAL A 232 -17.40 2.70 -16.01
C VAL A 232 -16.03 2.52 -16.66
N LEU A 233 -15.96 1.88 -17.83
CA LEU A 233 -14.71 1.65 -18.57
C LEU A 233 -14.04 2.95 -19.03
N GLY A 234 -14.80 3.94 -19.49
CA GLY A 234 -14.28 5.23 -19.98
C GLY A 234 -13.69 6.11 -18.88
N LEU A 235 -14.31 6.11 -17.67
CA LEU A 235 -13.80 6.88 -16.52
C LEU A 235 -12.60 6.23 -15.84
N SER A 236 -12.36 4.95 -16.12
CA SER A 236 -11.29 4.17 -15.46
C SER A 236 -9.88 4.55 -15.91
N GLY A 237 -9.72 5.12 -17.12
CA GLY A 237 -8.39 5.35 -17.69
C GLY A 237 -7.49 6.25 -16.85
N TRP A 238 -7.98 7.38 -16.38
CA TRP A 238 -7.20 8.28 -15.51
C TRP A 238 -6.97 7.70 -14.11
N ALA A 239 -7.93 6.97 -13.59
CA ALA A 239 -7.78 6.28 -12.31
C ALA A 239 -6.73 5.16 -12.39
N ILE A 240 -6.72 4.38 -13.47
CA ILE A 240 -5.68 3.37 -13.74
C ILE A 240 -4.31 4.03 -13.84
N LEU A 241 -4.19 5.14 -14.60
CA LEU A 241 -2.92 5.85 -14.74
C LEU A 241 -2.38 6.37 -13.40
N GLN A 242 -3.25 6.84 -12.52
CA GLN A 242 -2.82 7.28 -11.19
C GLN A 242 -2.37 6.12 -10.31
N HIS A 243 -3.11 5.02 -10.30
CA HIS A 243 -2.73 3.82 -9.54
C HIS A 243 -1.49 3.13 -10.12
N SER A 244 -1.16 3.39 -11.40
CA SER A 244 0.05 2.86 -12.02
C SER A 244 1.34 3.31 -11.34
N MET A 245 1.36 4.45 -10.65
CA MET A 245 2.53 4.90 -9.88
C MET A 245 2.94 3.87 -8.84
N ILE A 246 1.99 3.43 -7.99
CA ILE A 246 2.26 2.45 -6.94
C ILE A 246 2.69 1.12 -7.56
N GLY A 247 1.97 0.67 -8.62
CA GLY A 247 2.29 -0.56 -9.34
C GLY A 247 3.69 -0.53 -9.98
N LEU A 248 4.05 0.55 -10.66
CA LEU A 248 5.36 0.71 -11.29
C LEU A 248 6.49 0.74 -10.27
N LEU A 249 6.33 1.48 -9.17
CA LEU A 249 7.32 1.51 -8.08
C LEU A 249 7.47 0.13 -7.43
N LEU A 250 6.38 -0.61 -7.24
CA LEU A 250 6.45 -1.97 -6.70
C LEU A 250 7.15 -2.93 -7.67
N VAL A 251 6.83 -2.89 -8.97
CA VAL A 251 7.51 -3.72 -9.98
C VAL A 251 9.00 -3.38 -10.04
N GLY A 252 9.36 -2.10 -10.03
CA GLY A 252 10.77 -1.67 -9.98
C GLY A 252 11.48 -2.16 -8.72
N ALA A 253 10.83 -2.03 -7.56
CA ALA A 253 11.37 -2.53 -6.29
C ALA A 253 11.54 -4.06 -6.29
N ILE A 254 10.66 -4.80 -6.96
CA ILE A 254 10.78 -6.26 -7.11
C ILE A 254 11.96 -6.62 -8.02
N ILE A 255 12.06 -5.99 -9.20
CA ILE A 255 13.14 -6.28 -10.16
C ILE A 255 14.50 -6.01 -9.53
N VAL A 256 14.67 -4.82 -8.95
CA VAL A 256 15.93 -4.44 -8.30
C VAL A 256 16.14 -5.21 -6.99
N GLY A 257 15.07 -5.41 -6.20
CA GLY A 257 15.14 -6.15 -4.94
C GLY A 257 15.52 -7.62 -5.10
N ASN A 258 15.14 -8.25 -6.21
CA ASN A 258 15.51 -9.63 -6.50
C ASN A 258 17.02 -9.82 -6.76
N SER A 259 17.76 -8.78 -7.14
CA SER A 259 19.23 -8.86 -7.27
C SER A 259 19.93 -9.04 -5.91
N VAL A 260 19.23 -8.79 -4.81
CA VAL A 260 19.72 -8.99 -3.45
C VAL A 260 18.96 -10.14 -2.82
N GLU A 261 19.67 -11.07 -2.20
CA GLU A 261 19.04 -12.15 -1.45
C GLU A 261 18.14 -11.58 -0.33
N GLY A 262 16.86 -11.91 -0.39
CA GLY A 262 15.86 -11.40 0.55
C GLY A 262 15.43 -9.95 0.34
N GLY A 263 15.97 -9.23 -0.66
CA GLY A 263 15.69 -7.80 -0.85
C GLY A 263 14.22 -7.49 -1.13
N THR A 264 13.55 -8.31 -1.96
CA THR A 264 12.11 -8.14 -2.25
C THR A 264 11.25 -8.38 -1.01
N ILE A 265 11.51 -9.44 -0.24
CA ILE A 265 10.77 -9.71 1.00
C ILE A 265 11.03 -8.63 2.04
N ALA A 266 12.28 -8.14 2.15
CA ALA A 266 12.62 -7.05 3.06
C ALA A 266 11.82 -5.78 2.73
N TYR A 267 11.78 -5.38 1.46
CA TYR A 267 11.01 -4.23 1.02
C TYR A 267 9.50 -4.40 1.27
N GLN A 268 8.91 -5.55 0.92
CA GLN A 268 7.49 -5.81 1.12
C GLN A 268 7.10 -5.87 2.61
N THR A 269 7.97 -6.42 3.44
CA THR A 269 7.77 -6.44 4.90
C THR A 269 7.85 -5.04 5.48
N ALA A 270 8.90 -4.29 5.16
CA ALA A 270 9.08 -2.91 5.59
C ALA A 270 7.92 -1.99 5.15
N TRP A 271 7.34 -2.23 3.96
CA TRP A 271 6.18 -1.51 3.45
C TRP A 271 4.98 -1.56 4.41
N VAL A 272 4.73 -2.67 5.06
CA VAL A 272 3.60 -2.83 6.00
C VAL A 272 3.82 -1.99 7.25
N PHE A 273 5.06 -1.96 7.76
CA PHE A 273 5.45 -1.10 8.89
C PHE A 273 5.40 0.39 8.54
N PHE A 274 5.87 0.75 7.35
CA PHE A 274 5.78 2.10 6.82
C PHE A 274 4.31 2.57 6.71
N LEU A 275 3.42 1.71 6.22
CA LEU A 275 2.02 2.07 6.00
C LEU A 275 1.21 2.20 7.30
N ALA A 276 1.62 1.54 8.38
CA ALA A 276 0.88 1.53 9.64
C ALA A 276 0.70 2.92 10.27
N PRO A 277 1.75 3.75 10.49
CA PRO A 277 1.58 5.10 11.02
C PRO A 277 0.77 6.00 10.08
N TYR A 278 0.97 5.90 8.77
CA TYR A 278 0.16 6.64 7.82
C TYR A 278 -1.33 6.29 7.94
N ALA A 279 -1.66 5.01 8.04
CA ALA A 279 -3.03 4.54 8.13
C ALA A 279 -3.73 4.96 9.45
N ILE A 280 -2.97 5.08 10.54
CA ILE A 280 -3.47 5.44 11.86
C ILE A 280 -3.54 6.97 12.03
N LEU A 281 -2.53 7.69 11.56
CA LEU A 281 -2.36 9.12 11.83
C LEU A 281 -2.70 10.01 10.64
N GLY A 282 -2.23 9.67 9.44
CA GLY A 282 -2.38 10.50 8.23
C GLY A 282 -3.74 10.33 7.53
N ALA A 283 -4.20 9.10 7.36
CA ALA A 283 -5.44 8.81 6.64
C ALA A 283 -6.69 9.44 7.29
N PRO A 284 -6.85 9.49 8.63
CA PRO A 284 -7.96 10.20 9.27
C PRO A 284 -7.98 11.69 8.97
N VAL A 285 -6.82 12.37 8.97
CA VAL A 285 -6.72 13.78 8.59
C VAL A 285 -7.25 14.02 7.19
N GLN A 286 -6.86 13.15 6.26
CA GLN A 286 -7.31 13.23 4.86
C GLN A 286 -8.81 12.94 4.71
N ALA A 287 -9.35 11.99 5.47
CA ALA A 287 -10.77 11.67 5.44
C ALA A 287 -11.63 12.82 6.00
N ALA A 288 -11.16 13.48 7.05
CA ALA A 288 -11.86 14.60 7.68
C ALA A 288 -11.98 15.83 6.78
N ILE A 289 -10.91 16.18 6.04
CA ILE A 289 -10.88 17.40 5.23
C ILE A 289 -11.54 17.28 3.86
N LEU A 290 -11.71 16.05 3.34
CA LEU A 290 -12.19 15.83 1.97
C LEU A 290 -13.57 16.46 1.69
N PRO A 291 -14.59 16.37 2.58
CA PRO A 291 -15.88 17.04 2.37
C PRO A 291 -15.76 18.55 2.25
N ASP A 292 -14.87 19.17 3.05
CA ASP A 292 -14.68 20.61 3.07
C ASP A 292 -13.99 21.10 1.80
N LEU A 293 -12.95 20.39 1.35
CA LEU A 293 -12.32 20.67 0.06
C LEU A 293 -13.32 20.60 -1.10
N ALA A 294 -14.22 19.61 -1.08
CA ALA A 294 -15.25 19.49 -2.12
C ALA A 294 -16.25 20.65 -2.10
N ARG A 295 -16.72 21.06 -0.92
CA ARG A 295 -17.65 22.20 -0.74
C ARG A 295 -17.01 23.54 -1.10
N GLN A 296 -15.73 23.71 -0.82
CA GLN A 296 -14.98 24.97 -0.99
C GLN A 296 -14.30 25.07 -2.35
N SER A 297 -14.52 24.14 -3.25
CA SER A 297 -13.85 24.10 -4.59
C SER A 297 -14.05 25.37 -5.41
N ALA A 298 -15.17 26.08 -5.25
CA ALA A 298 -15.47 27.37 -5.89
C ALA A 298 -14.94 28.59 -5.11
N GLN A 299 -14.34 28.41 -3.92
CA GLN A 299 -13.87 29.46 -3.03
C GLN A 299 -12.36 29.36 -2.77
N PRO A 300 -11.48 29.91 -3.63
CA PRO A 300 -10.03 29.66 -3.59
C PRO A 300 -9.36 29.94 -2.24
N LYS A 301 -9.76 31.01 -1.53
CA LYS A 301 -9.20 31.37 -0.23
C LYS A 301 -9.52 30.33 0.87
N HIS A 302 -10.78 29.91 0.97
CA HIS A 302 -11.20 28.88 1.95
C HIS A 302 -10.60 27.53 1.62
N PHE A 303 -10.61 27.15 0.35
CA PHE A 303 -9.96 25.93 -0.13
C PHE A 303 -8.47 25.87 0.25
N SER A 304 -7.73 26.96 0.01
CA SER A 304 -6.31 27.06 0.36
C SER A 304 -6.08 26.98 1.85
N ALA A 305 -6.93 27.62 2.67
CA ALA A 305 -6.82 27.58 4.13
C ALA A 305 -7.05 26.17 4.66
N SER A 306 -8.09 25.48 4.19
CA SER A 306 -8.40 24.10 4.57
C SER A 306 -7.31 23.12 4.14
N LEU A 307 -6.79 23.27 2.92
CA LEU A 307 -5.70 22.43 2.43
C LEU A 307 -4.39 22.67 3.23
N LYS A 308 -4.05 23.93 3.50
CA LYS A 308 -2.89 24.29 4.34
C LYS A 308 -3.01 23.69 5.73
N TRP A 309 -4.20 23.79 6.36
CA TRP A 309 -4.46 23.15 7.66
C TRP A 309 -4.19 21.64 7.59
N ALA A 310 -4.69 20.95 6.58
CA ALA A 310 -4.51 19.52 6.44
C ALA A 310 -3.03 19.12 6.17
N LEU A 311 -2.29 19.92 5.39
CA LEU A 311 -0.85 19.73 5.19
C LEU A 311 -0.06 19.94 6.49
N ASN A 312 -0.44 20.94 7.29
CA ASN A 312 0.13 21.18 8.61
C ASN A 312 -0.17 20.02 9.57
N ALA A 313 -1.42 19.57 9.64
CA ALA A 313 -1.82 18.44 10.48
C ALA A 313 -1.06 17.15 10.08
N ASN A 314 -0.92 16.87 8.77
CA ASN A 314 -0.09 15.77 8.29
C ASN A 314 1.38 15.93 8.71
N ALA A 315 1.97 17.13 8.64
CA ALA A 315 3.35 17.36 9.06
C ALA A 315 3.53 17.07 10.57
N VAL A 316 2.63 17.57 11.40
CA VAL A 316 2.66 17.38 12.86
C VAL A 316 2.64 15.91 13.26
N VAL A 317 1.91 15.05 12.53
CA VAL A 317 1.77 13.63 12.91
C VAL A 317 2.71 12.70 12.15
N LEU A 318 3.00 12.95 10.86
CA LEU A 318 3.79 12.03 10.05
C LEU A 318 5.31 12.30 10.13
N VAL A 319 5.75 13.53 10.36
CA VAL A 319 7.18 13.84 10.52
C VAL A 319 7.78 13.12 11.72
N PRO A 320 7.23 13.22 12.95
CA PRO A 320 7.77 12.48 14.09
C PRO A 320 7.64 10.97 13.93
N ALA A 321 6.54 10.48 13.33
CA ALA A 321 6.37 9.06 13.05
C ALA A 321 7.46 8.54 12.09
N GLY A 322 7.76 9.27 11.02
CA GLY A 322 8.84 8.93 10.09
C GLY A 322 10.21 8.96 10.76
N ALA A 323 10.51 10.01 11.52
CA ALA A 323 11.76 10.15 12.25
C ALA A 323 11.96 9.01 13.26
N PHE A 324 10.90 8.60 13.98
CA PHE A 324 10.92 7.46 14.89
C PHE A 324 11.17 6.14 14.14
N LEU A 325 10.47 5.90 13.00
CA LEU A 325 10.69 4.70 12.20
C LEU A 325 12.11 4.59 11.66
N VAL A 326 12.73 5.72 11.28
CA VAL A 326 14.14 5.74 10.85
C VAL A 326 15.07 5.39 12.00
N ALA A 327 14.91 6.05 13.15
CA ALA A 327 15.78 5.88 14.31
C ALA A 327 15.65 4.50 14.96
N ALA A 328 14.44 3.96 15.00
CA ALA A 328 14.11 2.70 15.64
C ALA A 328 14.00 1.53 14.65
N ALA A 329 14.46 1.67 13.39
CA ALA A 329 14.28 0.65 12.36
C ALA A 329 14.86 -0.71 12.76
N ILE A 330 16.09 -0.73 13.29
CA ILE A 330 16.76 -1.96 13.77
C ILE A 330 15.97 -2.58 14.93
N PRO A 331 15.72 -1.90 16.07
CA PRO A 331 15.01 -2.50 17.18
C PRO A 331 13.57 -2.91 16.83
N ILE A 332 12.88 -2.19 15.93
CA ILE A 332 11.57 -2.61 15.43
C ILE A 332 11.68 -3.97 14.73
N MET A 333 12.69 -4.15 13.86
CA MET A 333 12.85 -5.40 13.11
C MET A 333 13.40 -6.53 13.97
N GLU A 334 14.23 -6.25 14.98
CA GLU A 334 14.65 -7.24 15.98
C GLU A 334 13.46 -7.81 16.77
N VAL A 335 12.51 -6.96 17.14
CA VAL A 335 11.29 -7.38 17.82
C VAL A 335 10.34 -8.11 16.88
N ALA A 336 10.22 -7.65 15.64
CA ALA A 336 9.22 -8.15 14.70
C ALA A 336 9.67 -9.40 13.94
N ALA A 337 10.96 -9.51 13.57
CA ALA A 337 11.46 -10.63 12.80
C ALA A 337 11.62 -11.88 13.68
N PHE A 338 11.24 -13.05 13.14
CA PHE A 338 11.43 -14.35 13.79
C PHE A 338 11.66 -15.45 12.73
N GLY A 339 12.08 -16.64 13.17
CA GLY A 339 12.37 -17.76 12.28
C GLY A 339 13.48 -17.41 11.28
N GLN A 340 13.28 -17.74 10.01
CA GLN A 340 14.25 -17.53 8.95
C GLN A 340 14.59 -16.03 8.71
N ALA A 341 13.68 -15.12 9.03
CA ALA A 341 13.92 -13.67 8.86
C ALA A 341 15.01 -13.11 9.79
N THR A 342 15.42 -13.86 10.81
CA THR A 342 16.52 -13.47 11.72
C THR A 342 17.86 -14.05 11.31
N GLN A 343 17.91 -14.90 10.29
CA GLN A 343 19.15 -15.52 9.83
C GLN A 343 19.97 -14.57 8.96
N ALA A 344 21.26 -14.82 8.90
CA ALA A 344 22.22 -14.02 8.14
C ALA A 344 22.07 -12.50 8.43
N ASN A 345 21.87 -11.69 7.39
CA ASN A 345 21.72 -10.24 7.48
C ASN A 345 20.24 -9.77 7.42
N GLY A 346 19.29 -10.68 7.73
CA GLY A 346 17.86 -10.44 7.50
C GLY A 346 17.30 -9.23 8.25
N VAL A 347 17.61 -9.08 9.53
CA VAL A 347 17.16 -7.93 10.34
C VAL A 347 17.69 -6.62 9.76
N ASN A 348 18.95 -6.57 9.33
CA ASN A 348 19.53 -5.37 8.73
C ASN A 348 18.90 -5.02 7.38
N LEU A 349 18.58 -6.02 6.54
CA LEU A 349 17.87 -5.79 5.28
C LEU A 349 16.47 -5.21 5.54
N LEU A 350 15.73 -5.79 6.47
CA LEU A 350 14.39 -5.34 6.87
C LEU A 350 14.44 -3.90 7.44
N ALA A 351 15.40 -3.64 8.32
CA ALA A 351 15.57 -2.33 8.96
C ALA A 351 16.00 -1.25 7.95
N THR A 352 16.92 -1.59 7.04
CA THR A 352 17.37 -0.67 5.97
C THR A 352 16.21 -0.32 5.03
N ALA A 353 15.41 -1.31 4.63
CA ALA A 353 14.21 -1.07 3.83
C ALA A 353 13.21 -0.17 4.57
N LEU A 354 12.98 -0.40 5.86
CA LEU A 354 12.08 0.43 6.67
C LEU A 354 12.58 1.85 6.82
N ALA A 355 13.84 2.04 7.18
CA ALA A 355 14.43 3.38 7.38
C ALA A 355 14.37 4.21 6.10
N SER A 356 14.75 3.64 4.96
CA SER A 356 14.73 4.33 3.67
C SER A 356 13.32 4.67 3.17
N LEU A 357 12.33 3.80 3.39
CA LEU A 357 10.92 4.07 3.12
C LEU A 357 10.35 5.16 4.05
N ALA A 358 10.70 5.12 5.33
CA ALA A 358 10.16 6.02 6.35
C ALA A 358 10.48 7.49 6.11
N LEU A 359 11.58 7.79 5.42
CA LEU A 359 11.92 9.15 4.98
C LEU A 359 10.84 9.78 4.10
N GLY A 360 10.10 8.96 3.35
CA GLY A 360 9.04 9.40 2.46
C GLY A 360 7.65 9.53 3.09
N ILE A 361 7.45 9.23 4.37
CA ILE A 361 6.09 9.08 4.92
C ILE A 361 5.28 10.40 4.90
N TYR A 362 5.92 11.52 5.20
CA TYR A 362 5.27 12.83 5.11
C TYR A 362 4.93 13.19 3.67
N THR A 363 5.89 13.04 2.75
CA THR A 363 5.69 13.36 1.32
C THR A 363 4.66 12.43 0.67
N TYR A 364 4.60 11.17 1.09
CA TYR A 364 3.52 10.23 0.71
C TYR A 364 2.15 10.76 1.14
N GLY A 365 1.99 11.15 2.40
CA GLY A 365 0.74 11.74 2.91
C GLY A 365 0.37 13.05 2.22
N ALA A 366 1.34 13.96 2.02
CA ALA A 366 1.14 15.23 1.34
C ALA A 366 0.74 15.05 -0.14
N PHE A 367 1.39 14.11 -0.85
CA PHE A 367 1.04 13.78 -2.23
C PHE A 367 -0.41 13.31 -2.36
N LEU A 368 -0.81 12.34 -1.53
CA LEU A 368 -2.18 11.80 -1.56
C LEU A 368 -3.22 12.88 -1.22
N LEU A 369 -2.93 13.75 -0.26
CA LEU A 369 -3.81 14.85 0.11
C LEU A 369 -3.96 15.84 -1.05
N MET A 370 -2.86 16.26 -1.67
CA MET A 370 -2.89 17.19 -2.81
C MET A 370 -3.55 16.56 -4.05
N ALA A 371 -3.35 15.28 -4.30
CA ALA A 371 -4.06 14.57 -5.37
C ALA A 371 -5.59 14.62 -5.17
N ARG A 372 -6.05 14.40 -3.93
CA ARG A 372 -7.48 14.54 -3.57
C ARG A 372 -7.99 15.96 -3.70
N ALA A 373 -7.16 16.97 -3.37
CA ALA A 373 -7.48 18.38 -3.59
C ALA A 373 -7.71 18.69 -5.08
N TYR A 374 -6.89 18.13 -5.98
CA TYR A 374 -7.11 18.23 -7.43
C TYR A 374 -8.42 17.58 -7.88
N TYR A 375 -8.80 16.43 -7.29
CA TYR A 375 -10.11 15.80 -7.59
C TYR A 375 -11.29 16.66 -7.14
N ALA A 376 -11.18 17.30 -5.98
CA ALA A 376 -12.18 18.24 -5.51
C ALA A 376 -12.34 19.43 -6.47
N LEU A 377 -11.26 19.83 -7.17
CA LEU A 377 -11.27 20.86 -8.23
C LEU A 377 -11.69 20.32 -9.61
N GLY A 378 -12.10 19.05 -9.72
CA GLY A 378 -12.50 18.42 -10.98
C GLY A 378 -11.35 18.03 -11.91
N ASP A 379 -10.09 18.14 -11.47
CA ASP A 379 -8.90 17.85 -12.27
C ASP A 379 -8.28 16.51 -11.88
N SER A 380 -8.65 15.44 -12.56
CA SER A 380 -8.03 14.12 -12.41
C SER A 380 -6.77 13.94 -13.28
N ARG A 381 -6.60 14.75 -14.32
CA ARG A 381 -5.50 14.64 -15.28
C ARG A 381 -4.16 15.03 -14.66
N THR A 382 -4.13 16.16 -13.94
CA THR A 382 -2.88 16.68 -13.35
C THR A 382 -2.26 15.68 -12.37
N PRO A 383 -2.96 15.14 -11.33
CA PRO A 383 -2.36 14.18 -10.44
C PRO A 383 -1.98 12.86 -11.13
N ALA A 384 -2.71 12.41 -12.16
CA ALA A 384 -2.37 11.22 -12.91
C ALA A 384 -1.04 11.36 -13.69
N LEU A 385 -0.84 12.47 -14.39
CA LEU A 385 0.41 12.74 -15.10
C LEU A 385 1.60 12.93 -14.13
N VAL A 386 1.37 13.61 -13.01
CA VAL A 386 2.40 13.77 -11.97
C VAL A 386 2.73 12.42 -11.33
N SER A 387 1.76 11.54 -11.12
CA SER A 387 2.00 10.18 -10.64
C SER A 387 2.93 9.41 -11.57
N LEU A 388 2.67 9.45 -12.88
CA LEU A 388 3.52 8.76 -13.86
C LEU A 388 4.95 9.29 -13.87
N THR A 389 5.13 10.62 -13.92
CA THR A 389 6.49 11.22 -13.90
C THR A 389 7.22 10.94 -12.58
N SER A 390 6.50 10.94 -11.47
CA SER A 390 7.04 10.59 -10.15
C SER A 390 7.49 9.14 -10.08
N ALA A 391 6.71 8.22 -10.67
CA ALA A 391 7.09 6.81 -10.76
C ALA A 391 8.39 6.63 -11.55
N LEU A 392 8.55 7.34 -12.67
CA LEU A 392 9.77 7.28 -13.49
C LEU A 392 10.99 7.81 -12.71
N VAL A 393 10.84 8.88 -11.94
CA VAL A 393 11.92 9.38 -11.06
C VAL A 393 12.29 8.34 -10.00
N GLY A 394 11.30 7.74 -9.34
CA GLY A 394 11.55 6.69 -8.35
C GLY A 394 12.21 5.45 -8.94
N LEU A 395 11.75 5.00 -10.11
CA LEU A 395 12.35 3.89 -10.84
C LEU A 395 13.82 4.18 -11.21
N ALA A 396 14.11 5.39 -11.69
CA ALA A 396 15.48 5.79 -12.02
C ALA A 396 16.40 5.71 -10.78
N ILE A 397 15.93 6.15 -9.61
CA ILE A 397 16.69 6.05 -8.35
C ILE A 397 16.89 4.58 -7.95
N MET A 398 15.86 3.72 -8.04
CA MET A 398 15.96 2.29 -7.72
C MET A 398 16.94 1.58 -8.65
N ILE A 399 16.84 1.81 -9.97
CA ILE A 399 17.72 1.20 -10.98
C ILE A 399 19.17 1.67 -10.76
N LEU A 400 19.38 2.96 -10.51
CA LEU A 400 20.71 3.50 -10.20
C LEU A 400 21.32 2.79 -8.98
N GLY A 401 20.52 2.58 -7.93
CA GLY A 401 20.95 1.82 -6.75
C GLY A 401 21.33 0.38 -7.08
N GLY A 402 20.52 -0.30 -7.91
CA GLY A 402 20.80 -1.69 -8.33
C GLY A 402 22.02 -1.85 -9.23
N VAL A 403 22.34 -0.81 -10.03
CA VAL A 403 23.51 -0.83 -10.92
C VAL A 403 24.81 -0.46 -10.18
N LEU A 404 24.76 0.50 -9.26
CA LEU A 404 25.96 1.05 -8.60
C LEU A 404 26.33 0.32 -7.30
N TYR A 405 25.37 -0.32 -6.65
CA TYR A 405 25.57 -0.89 -5.32
C TYR A 405 25.06 -2.34 -5.25
N SER A 406 25.41 -3.02 -4.16
CA SER A 406 24.99 -4.39 -3.86
C SER A 406 24.54 -4.53 -2.39
N GLY A 407 23.87 -5.62 -2.07
CA GLY A 407 23.46 -5.96 -0.71
C GLY A 407 22.49 -4.94 -0.09
N THR A 408 22.71 -4.60 1.18
CA THR A 408 21.85 -3.69 1.95
C THR A 408 21.71 -2.31 1.34
N THR A 409 22.77 -1.79 0.71
CA THR A 409 22.72 -0.47 0.04
C THR A 409 21.75 -0.46 -1.13
N THR A 410 21.72 -1.52 -1.95
CA THR A 410 20.71 -1.65 -3.01
C THR A 410 19.30 -1.63 -2.42
N VAL A 411 19.07 -2.33 -1.30
CA VAL A 411 17.77 -2.32 -0.60
C VAL A 411 17.41 -0.92 -0.09
N ALA A 412 18.37 -0.14 0.40
CA ALA A 412 18.14 1.27 0.77
C ALA A 412 17.64 2.10 -0.41
N PHE A 413 18.20 1.88 -1.61
CA PHE A 413 17.78 2.60 -2.82
C PHE A 413 16.36 2.24 -3.28
N LEU A 414 15.80 1.07 -2.89
CA LEU A 414 14.38 0.78 -3.11
C LEU A 414 13.49 1.76 -2.34
N GLY A 415 13.82 2.00 -1.07
CA GLY A 415 13.10 2.96 -0.24
C GLY A 415 13.36 4.41 -0.64
N PHE A 416 14.59 4.77 -1.01
CA PHE A 416 14.92 6.11 -1.52
C PHE A 416 14.21 6.40 -2.84
N GLY A 417 14.08 5.41 -3.74
CA GLY A 417 13.31 5.55 -4.97
C GLY A 417 11.83 5.81 -4.69
N PHE A 418 11.24 5.09 -3.74
CA PHE A 418 9.88 5.36 -3.29
C PHE A 418 9.75 6.76 -2.67
N SER A 419 10.59 7.09 -1.70
CA SER A 419 10.59 8.38 -1.01
C SER A 419 10.85 9.56 -1.97
N GLY A 420 11.78 9.38 -2.91
CA GLY A 420 12.10 10.36 -3.96
C GLY A 420 10.96 10.58 -4.95
N ALA A 421 10.25 9.52 -5.34
CA ALA A 421 9.06 9.64 -6.20
C ALA A 421 7.98 10.50 -5.54
N TYR A 422 7.68 10.23 -4.27
CA TYR A 422 6.67 11.00 -3.55
C TYR A 422 7.12 12.41 -3.19
N LEU A 423 8.41 12.63 -2.92
CA LEU A 423 8.98 13.96 -2.76
C LEU A 423 8.85 14.78 -4.05
N PHE A 424 9.30 14.25 -5.18
CA PHE A 424 9.17 14.92 -6.48
C PHE A 424 7.70 15.21 -6.81
N GLY A 425 6.83 14.21 -6.69
CA GLY A 425 5.41 14.35 -6.99
C GLY A 425 4.72 15.39 -6.11
N SER A 426 4.99 15.38 -4.79
CA SER A 426 4.42 16.37 -3.88
C SER A 426 4.90 17.79 -4.16
N LEU A 427 6.17 17.98 -4.51
CA LEU A 427 6.71 19.28 -4.92
C LEU A 427 6.04 19.79 -6.21
N VAL A 428 5.90 18.94 -7.23
CA VAL A 428 5.24 19.33 -8.49
C VAL A 428 3.77 19.67 -8.28
N LEU A 429 3.03 18.86 -7.52
CA LEU A 429 1.62 19.13 -7.19
C LEU A 429 1.50 20.43 -6.39
N TRP A 430 2.37 20.63 -5.41
CA TRP A 430 2.38 21.85 -4.59
C TRP A 430 2.62 23.12 -5.43
N VAL A 431 3.64 23.11 -6.32
CA VAL A 431 3.95 24.26 -7.20
C VAL A 431 2.76 24.58 -8.12
N LYS A 432 2.18 23.54 -8.74
CA LYS A 432 1.03 23.72 -9.64
C LYS A 432 -0.21 24.21 -8.88
N LEU A 433 -0.46 23.70 -7.68
CA LEU A 433 -1.61 24.06 -6.87
C LEU A 433 -1.49 25.50 -6.33
N ARG A 434 -0.29 25.89 -5.87
CA ARG A 434 0.02 27.26 -5.46
C ARG A 434 -0.29 28.28 -6.57
N ARG A 435 0.02 27.94 -7.83
CA ARG A 435 -0.31 28.82 -8.99
C ARG A 435 -1.83 28.97 -9.24
N ARG A 436 -2.63 27.98 -8.83
CA ARG A 436 -4.10 28.00 -8.98
C ARG A 436 -4.82 28.68 -7.84
N THR A 437 -4.33 28.53 -6.63
CA THR A 437 -5.03 28.96 -5.41
C THR A 437 -4.41 30.21 -4.77
N GLY A 438 -3.27 30.68 -5.29
CA GLY A 438 -2.52 31.81 -4.71
C GLY A 438 -1.51 31.41 -3.66
N ASP A 439 -0.82 32.39 -3.07
CA ASP A 439 0.22 32.17 -2.07
C ASP A 439 -0.34 31.64 -0.73
N GLY A 440 0.47 30.90 0.00
CA GLY A 440 0.17 30.50 1.38
C GLY A 440 -0.02 29.02 1.65
N LEU A 441 0.16 28.14 0.65
CA LEU A 441 0.04 26.68 0.81
C LEU A 441 1.23 26.01 1.51
N PHE A 442 2.29 26.76 1.87
CA PHE A 442 3.43 26.16 2.54
C PHE A 442 3.05 25.72 3.97
N PRO A 443 3.29 24.46 4.35
CA PRO A 443 2.97 23.99 5.70
C PRO A 443 3.95 24.59 6.72
N SER A 444 3.48 25.58 7.46
CA SER A 444 4.29 26.31 8.45
C SER A 444 4.75 25.42 9.62
N SER A 445 4.04 24.32 9.90
CA SER A 445 4.42 23.35 10.93
C SER A 445 5.49 22.36 10.51
N LEU A 446 5.85 22.29 9.21
CA LEU A 446 6.82 21.30 8.72
C LEU A 446 8.20 21.51 9.34
N PHE A 447 8.74 22.73 9.27
CA PHE A 447 10.07 23.03 9.80
C PHE A 447 10.14 22.86 11.33
N PRO A 448 9.23 23.42 12.13
CA PRO A 448 9.21 23.17 13.58
C PRO A 448 9.04 21.69 13.94
N SER A 449 8.22 20.93 13.19
CA SER A 449 8.08 19.48 13.41
C SER A 449 9.41 18.76 13.20
N LEU A 450 10.19 19.12 12.18
CA LEU A 450 11.51 18.56 11.95
C LEU A 450 12.51 18.95 13.05
N VAL A 451 12.51 20.22 13.48
CA VAL A 451 13.40 20.72 14.55
C VAL A 451 13.21 19.97 15.87
N VAL A 452 11.97 19.58 16.18
CA VAL A 452 11.69 18.81 17.40
C VAL A 452 11.88 17.31 17.18
N ALA A 453 11.42 16.78 16.05
CA ALA A 453 11.41 15.32 15.81
C ALA A 453 12.81 14.74 15.57
N VAL A 454 13.70 15.46 14.85
CA VAL A 454 15.04 14.94 14.53
C VAL A 454 15.91 14.73 15.75
N PRO A 455 16.05 15.69 16.69
CA PRO A 455 16.79 15.44 17.93
C PRO A 455 16.22 14.30 18.78
N LEU A 456 14.89 14.19 18.84
CA LEU A 456 14.24 13.08 19.56
C LEU A 456 14.54 11.72 18.89
N ALA A 457 14.51 11.68 17.57
CA ALA A 457 14.88 10.48 16.83
C ALA A 457 16.35 10.08 17.08
N LEU A 458 17.26 11.05 17.08
CA LEU A 458 18.67 10.81 17.42
C LEU A 458 18.84 10.33 18.87
N ALA A 459 18.05 10.86 19.81
CA ALA A 459 18.04 10.39 21.20
C ALA A 459 17.53 8.95 21.30
N VAL A 460 16.47 8.58 20.57
CA VAL A 460 15.97 7.20 20.49
C VAL A 460 17.04 6.29 19.91
N TRP A 461 17.62 6.65 18.77
CA TRP A 461 18.72 5.89 18.17
C TRP A 461 19.89 5.71 19.13
N GLY A 462 20.36 6.79 19.76
CA GLY A 462 21.44 6.77 20.75
C GLY A 462 21.14 5.89 21.96
N THR A 463 19.87 5.80 22.39
CA THR A 463 19.45 4.92 23.47
C THR A 463 19.73 3.45 23.13
N PHE A 464 19.41 3.00 21.92
CA PHE A 464 19.66 1.64 21.48
C PHE A 464 21.14 1.35 21.22
N GLU A 465 21.90 2.32 20.69
CA GLU A 465 23.35 2.19 20.53
C GLU A 465 24.06 2.04 21.89
N LEU A 466 23.66 2.82 22.89
CA LEU A 466 24.24 2.74 24.25
C LEU A 466 23.86 1.46 24.99
N LEU A 467 22.67 0.94 24.80
CA LEU A 467 22.23 -0.30 25.44
C LEU A 467 22.85 -1.54 24.80
N GLY A 468 23.24 -1.46 23.52
CA GLY A 468 23.69 -2.60 22.75
C GLY A 468 22.61 -3.68 22.56
N PRO A 469 22.99 -4.87 22.05
CA PRO A 469 22.05 -5.97 21.82
C PRO A 469 21.37 -6.43 23.11
N GLN A 470 20.05 -6.47 23.12
CA GLN A 470 19.25 -6.86 24.28
C GLN A 470 18.32 -8.04 23.93
N PRO A 471 17.85 -8.80 24.93
CA PRO A 471 16.78 -9.79 24.72
C PRO A 471 15.53 -9.10 24.14
N ARG A 472 14.82 -9.77 23.21
CA ARG A 472 13.62 -9.25 22.52
C ARG A 472 12.61 -8.56 23.42
N GLY A 473 12.33 -9.15 24.59
CA GLY A 473 11.39 -8.58 25.55
C GLY A 473 11.85 -7.23 26.08
N VAL A 474 13.15 -7.07 26.34
CA VAL A 474 13.76 -5.82 26.79
C VAL A 474 13.74 -4.80 25.65
N THR A 475 14.16 -5.20 24.45
CA THR A 475 14.08 -4.33 23.25
C THR A 475 12.66 -3.82 23.03
N ALA A 476 11.65 -4.69 23.16
CA ALA A 476 10.25 -4.29 22.99
C ALA A 476 9.80 -3.26 24.05
N VAL A 477 10.16 -3.47 25.32
CA VAL A 477 9.83 -2.53 26.40
C VAL A 477 10.54 -1.19 26.18
N VAL A 478 11.83 -1.19 25.86
CA VAL A 478 12.58 0.05 25.55
C VAL A 478 12.01 0.76 24.34
N LEU A 479 11.62 0.03 23.30
CA LEU A 479 11.01 0.58 22.09
C LEU A 479 9.69 1.31 22.41
N VAL A 480 8.81 0.69 23.17
CA VAL A 480 7.53 1.29 23.55
C VAL A 480 7.74 2.49 24.48
N THR A 481 8.58 2.36 25.49
CA THR A 481 8.82 3.44 26.46
C THR A 481 9.52 4.63 25.82
N SER A 482 10.56 4.42 24.99
CA SER A 482 11.24 5.51 24.26
C SER A 482 10.31 6.19 23.27
N GLY A 483 9.44 5.43 22.60
CA GLY A 483 8.42 5.99 21.70
C GLY A 483 7.40 6.87 22.43
N LEU A 484 6.89 6.42 23.58
CA LEU A 484 5.94 7.20 24.40
C LEU A 484 6.59 8.45 24.98
N VAL A 485 7.82 8.35 25.47
CA VAL A 485 8.58 9.50 25.99
C VAL A 485 8.86 10.50 24.87
N ALA A 486 9.34 10.03 23.70
CA ALA A 486 9.59 10.89 22.54
C ALA A 486 8.29 11.59 22.08
N ALA A 487 7.17 10.88 22.03
CA ALA A 487 5.88 11.47 21.69
C ALA A 487 5.44 12.55 22.71
N GLY A 488 5.61 12.30 24.01
CA GLY A 488 5.32 13.28 25.07
C GLY A 488 6.17 14.54 24.95
N ILE A 489 7.49 14.38 24.78
CA ILE A 489 8.42 15.50 24.61
C ILE A 489 8.12 16.24 23.29
N TYR A 490 7.79 15.53 22.21
CA TYR A 490 7.40 16.14 20.95
C TYR A 490 6.18 17.05 21.09
N VAL A 491 5.12 16.59 21.76
CA VAL A 491 3.92 17.40 22.03
C VAL A 491 4.25 18.64 22.86
N LEU A 492 5.14 18.51 23.86
CA LEU A 492 5.61 19.65 24.66
C LEU A 492 6.43 20.63 23.82
N GLY A 493 7.33 20.11 22.95
CA GLY A 493 8.14 20.92 22.04
C GLY A 493 7.28 21.74 21.06
N LEU A 494 6.20 21.17 20.54
CA LEU A 494 5.27 21.90 19.67
C LEU A 494 4.61 23.08 20.38
N ARG A 495 4.34 22.98 21.70
CA ARG A 495 3.79 24.10 22.50
C ARG A 495 4.77 25.26 22.59
N VAL A 496 6.08 24.99 22.68
CA VAL A 496 7.13 26.03 22.67
C VAL A 496 7.08 26.83 21.37
N PHE A 497 6.86 26.16 20.24
CA PHE A 497 6.70 26.82 18.94
C PHE A 497 5.29 27.41 18.71
N ARG A 498 4.41 27.38 19.73
CA ARG A 498 3.01 27.84 19.65
C ARG A 498 2.25 27.20 18.48
N ILE A 499 2.65 26.02 18.06
CA ILE A 499 1.91 25.18 17.13
C ILE A 499 0.86 24.46 17.97
N ALA A 500 -0.26 25.12 18.23
CA ALA A 500 -1.44 24.42 18.68
C ALA A 500 -1.95 23.62 17.48
N PRO A 501 -2.04 22.29 17.53
CA PRO A 501 -2.89 21.57 16.61
C PRO A 501 -4.32 21.97 16.99
N SER A 502 -4.83 23.08 16.43
CA SER A 502 -6.26 23.32 16.43
C SER A 502 -6.86 22.18 15.63
N LEU A 503 -7.39 21.17 16.34
CA LEU A 503 -8.09 20.03 15.74
C LEU A 503 -9.37 20.47 15.02
N ASN A 504 -9.81 21.70 15.25
CA ASN A 504 -10.83 22.38 14.47
C ASN A 504 -10.17 23.35 13.49
N PRO A 505 -10.48 23.28 12.19
CA PRO A 505 -10.14 24.36 11.28
C PRO A 505 -10.87 25.62 11.77
N GLU A 506 -10.13 26.58 12.32
CA GLU A 506 -10.66 27.93 12.47
C GLU A 506 -10.87 28.46 11.05
N TYR A 507 -12.09 28.28 10.53
CA TYR A 507 -12.49 28.97 9.33
C TYR A 507 -12.42 30.47 9.60
N PRO A 508 -11.74 31.26 8.77
CA PRO A 508 -11.86 32.70 8.88
C PRO A 508 -13.37 32.98 8.81
N GLN A 509 -13.90 33.52 9.91
CA GLN A 509 -15.31 33.94 9.93
C GLN A 509 -15.48 34.84 8.71
N VAL A 510 -16.40 34.48 7.86
CA VAL A 510 -16.85 35.37 6.78
C VAL A 510 -17.41 36.54 7.51
N ASP A 511 -16.70 37.68 7.49
CA ASP A 511 -17.33 38.96 7.79
C ASP A 511 -18.57 39.02 6.91
N SER A 512 -19.70 38.79 7.54
CA SER A 512 -21.02 39.12 7.00
C SER A 512 -21.11 40.64 6.93
N GLY A 513 -20.16 41.24 6.17
CA GLY A 513 -20.19 42.65 5.80
C GLY A 513 -21.47 42.86 5.03
N GLY A 514 -22.37 43.49 5.70
CA GLY A 514 -23.66 43.81 5.20
C GLY A 514 -23.65 44.74 3.98
N ASN A 515 -24.80 44.69 3.39
CA ASN A 515 -25.40 45.49 2.33
C ASN A 515 -25.05 45.12 0.92
#